data_d337c32d2a2137e0541b48fe162c1e2e
#
_entry.id   d337c32d2a2137e0541b48fe162c1e2e
#
_cell.length_a   1.000
_cell.length_b   1.000
_cell.length_c   1.000
_cell.angle_alpha   90.00
_cell.angle_beta   90.00
_cell.angle_gamma   90.00
#
_symmetry.space_group_name_H-M   'P 1'
#
loop_
_entity.id
_entity.type
_entity.pdbx_description
1 polymer ?
#
loop_
_entity_poly.entity_id
_entity_poly.type
_entity_poly.pdbx_seq_one_letter_code
_entity_poly.pdbx_strand_id
1 'polypeptide(L)'
;MITFEGVTKRYRDGTVAVDDLDLEVPTGAITVFVGPSGCGKTTSLRMINRMLDPTSGRITLDGRDVREIDPPTLRRGMGYVIQQAGLFPHRKIVDNVATVPYLLGWDRKRARARAMELLERVGLDPKLAGRYPFQLSGGQQQRVGVARALAADPPVLLMDEPFSAVDPVVRTSLQDELLRLQAELRKTIVFVTHDIDEAIKLGDTVAVLRVGGRLAQVAGPATLLAEPADEFVRGFLGRDRGIRRLSFISAKEVRLGPVPPDLVLDEDGRPLGWRSGGGLAPYGTFDPETDSLRAALDAALLAPNGMAIAVDGEGRARGVAGRDALDELFAAYAGGASGPRADGDAERADA
;
A
#
# COMPACT_ATOMS: atom_id res chain seq x y z
N MET A 1 13.11 6.26 -12.36
CA MET A 1 12.66 7.41 -11.56
C MET A 1 11.72 8.26 -12.38
N ILE A 2 10.59 8.73 -11.80
CA ILE A 2 9.69 9.67 -12.46
C ILE A 2 9.83 11.01 -11.74
N THR A 3 10.00 12.10 -12.49
CA THR A 3 10.16 13.45 -11.90
C THR A 3 9.16 14.39 -12.52
N PHE A 4 8.46 15.16 -11.68
CA PHE A 4 7.63 16.29 -12.05
C PHE A 4 8.42 17.55 -11.77
N GLU A 5 8.50 18.47 -12.73
CA GLU A 5 9.24 19.72 -12.62
C GLU A 5 8.33 20.89 -13.06
N GLY A 6 7.85 21.67 -12.07
CA GLY A 6 6.97 22.81 -12.25
C GLY A 6 5.69 22.46 -13.04
N VAL A 7 5.14 21.26 -12.84
CA VAL A 7 4.05 20.73 -13.69
C VAL A 7 2.74 21.40 -13.36
N THR A 8 2.14 22.05 -14.37
CA THR A 8 0.81 22.65 -14.28
C THR A 8 -0.13 22.06 -15.32
N LYS A 9 -1.35 21.79 -14.91
CA LYS A 9 -2.45 21.41 -15.81
C LYS A 9 -3.65 22.33 -15.61
N ARG A 10 -3.91 23.13 -16.66
CA ARG A 10 -5.09 23.99 -16.78
C ARG A 10 -5.98 23.48 -17.90
N TYR A 11 -7.26 23.28 -17.61
CA TYR A 11 -8.26 22.92 -18.62
C TYR A 11 -8.75 24.15 -19.39
N ARG A 12 -9.46 23.92 -20.51
CA ARG A 12 -9.98 25.00 -21.39
C ARG A 12 -10.99 25.92 -20.70
N ASP A 13 -11.72 25.41 -19.71
CA ASP A 13 -12.69 26.14 -18.90
C ASP A 13 -12.03 27.02 -17.81
N GLY A 14 -10.67 27.03 -17.77
CA GLY A 14 -9.92 27.78 -16.79
C GLY A 14 -9.58 27.00 -15.51
N THR A 15 -10.16 25.83 -15.29
CA THR A 15 -9.93 25.00 -14.10
C THR A 15 -8.47 24.58 -14.02
N VAL A 16 -7.80 24.88 -12.91
CA VAL A 16 -6.43 24.42 -12.61
C VAL A 16 -6.55 23.13 -11.79
N ALA A 17 -6.21 22.00 -12.43
CA ALA A 17 -6.28 20.71 -11.80
C ALA A 17 -4.95 20.32 -11.10
N VAL A 18 -3.83 20.82 -11.61
CA VAL A 18 -2.48 20.68 -11.03
C VAL A 18 -1.78 22.01 -11.20
N ASP A 19 -1.16 22.53 -10.15
CA ASP A 19 -0.54 23.83 -10.10
C ASP A 19 0.85 23.73 -9.51
N ASP A 20 1.86 23.95 -10.36
CA ASP A 20 3.28 24.00 -10.02
C ASP A 20 3.76 22.81 -9.18
N LEU A 21 3.50 21.60 -9.69
CA LEU A 21 3.84 20.36 -8.98
C LEU A 21 5.30 19.99 -9.24
N ASP A 22 6.09 19.99 -8.18
CA ASP A 22 7.42 19.40 -8.11
C ASP A 22 7.37 18.14 -7.25
N LEU A 23 7.77 16.99 -7.81
CA LEU A 23 7.72 15.72 -7.11
C LEU A 23 8.63 14.69 -7.76
N GLU A 24 9.36 13.96 -6.93
CA GLU A 24 10.13 12.78 -7.33
C GLU A 24 9.45 11.50 -6.88
N VAL A 25 9.36 10.52 -7.80
CA VAL A 25 8.89 9.16 -7.55
C VAL A 25 10.10 8.23 -7.62
N PRO A 26 10.57 7.70 -6.49
CA PRO A 26 11.73 6.81 -6.45
C PRO A 26 11.51 5.51 -7.23
N THR A 27 12.57 5.00 -7.85
CA THR A 27 12.54 3.72 -8.55
C THR A 27 12.39 2.57 -7.55
N GLY A 28 11.54 1.60 -7.89
CA GLY A 28 11.38 0.38 -7.09
C GLY A 28 10.58 0.55 -5.80
N ALA A 29 9.93 1.71 -5.61
CA ALA A 29 9.14 2.05 -4.45
C ALA A 29 7.67 2.35 -4.82
N ILE A 30 6.79 2.33 -3.83
CA ILE A 30 5.40 2.76 -3.94
C ILE A 30 5.30 4.23 -3.51
N THR A 31 4.96 5.12 -4.44
CA THR A 31 4.60 6.50 -4.12
C THR A 31 3.09 6.67 -4.21
N VAL A 32 2.47 7.06 -3.10
CA VAL A 32 1.03 7.26 -3.02
C VAL A 32 0.67 8.73 -3.16
N PHE A 33 -0.20 9.06 -4.11
CA PHE A 33 -0.83 10.37 -4.20
C PHE A 33 -2.16 10.33 -3.46
N VAL A 34 -2.29 11.12 -2.42
CA VAL A 34 -3.48 11.17 -1.57
C VAL A 34 -3.98 12.60 -1.39
N GLY A 35 -5.27 12.75 -1.13
CA GLY A 35 -5.89 14.07 -0.93
C GLY A 35 -7.38 14.04 -1.26
N PRO A 36 -8.11 15.14 -1.02
CA PRO A 36 -9.54 15.24 -1.24
C PRO A 36 -9.93 15.05 -2.71
N SER A 37 -11.19 14.79 -2.97
CA SER A 37 -11.71 14.69 -4.33
C SER A 37 -11.45 15.99 -5.11
N GLY A 38 -11.07 15.85 -6.39
CA GLY A 38 -10.76 16.99 -7.25
C GLY A 38 -9.40 17.66 -7.02
N CYS A 39 -8.53 17.12 -6.15
CA CYS A 39 -7.19 17.71 -5.92
C CYS A 39 -6.14 17.33 -6.98
N GLY A 40 -6.51 16.75 -8.11
CA GLY A 40 -5.60 16.54 -9.23
C GLY A 40 -4.85 15.20 -9.27
N LYS A 41 -5.06 14.25 -8.34
CA LYS A 41 -4.37 12.94 -8.29
C LYS A 41 -4.42 12.17 -9.60
N THR A 42 -5.63 11.85 -10.07
CA THR A 42 -5.85 11.15 -11.34
C THR A 42 -5.31 11.94 -12.54
N THR A 43 -5.40 13.28 -12.49
CA THR A 43 -4.83 14.15 -13.54
C THR A 43 -3.32 14.00 -13.58
N SER A 44 -2.63 14.07 -12.43
CA SER A 44 -1.18 13.85 -12.33
C SER A 44 -0.78 12.46 -12.82
N LEU A 45 -1.51 11.42 -12.41
CA LEU A 45 -1.26 10.06 -12.87
C LEU A 45 -1.40 9.93 -14.41
N ARG A 46 -2.43 10.54 -15.00
CA ARG A 46 -2.68 10.50 -16.44
C ARG A 46 -1.69 11.33 -17.26
N MET A 47 -0.99 12.26 -16.64
CA MET A 47 0.10 12.99 -17.32
C MET A 47 1.36 12.13 -17.44
N ILE A 48 1.65 11.22 -16.50
CA ILE A 48 2.81 10.32 -16.58
C ILE A 48 2.75 9.46 -17.86
N ASN A 49 1.58 8.90 -18.19
CA ASN A 49 1.41 8.04 -19.37
C ASN A 49 0.92 8.80 -20.63
N ARG A 50 0.94 10.14 -20.59
CA ARG A 50 0.49 11.01 -21.68
C ARG A 50 -0.94 10.72 -22.17
N MET A 51 -1.85 10.32 -21.27
CA MET A 51 -3.30 10.42 -21.54
C MET A 51 -3.76 11.88 -21.49
N LEU A 52 -3.02 12.70 -20.74
CA LEU A 52 -3.15 14.15 -20.70
C LEU A 52 -1.74 14.74 -20.84
N ASP A 53 -1.59 15.81 -21.61
CA ASP A 53 -0.35 16.57 -21.62
C ASP A 53 -0.44 17.71 -20.60
N PRO A 54 0.67 18.05 -19.89
CA PRO A 54 0.73 19.22 -19.03
C PRO A 54 0.57 20.50 -19.85
N THR A 55 0.10 21.58 -19.20
CA THR A 55 0.01 22.91 -19.81
C THR A 55 1.37 23.60 -19.78
N SER A 56 2.12 23.42 -18.68
CA SER A 56 3.50 23.87 -18.51
C SER A 56 4.28 22.91 -17.61
N GLY A 57 5.58 23.10 -17.50
CA GLY A 57 6.47 22.18 -16.81
C GLY A 57 6.77 20.92 -17.62
N ARG A 58 7.43 19.96 -17.01
CA ARG A 58 7.79 18.70 -17.66
C ARG A 58 7.70 17.51 -16.70
N ILE A 59 7.45 16.33 -17.29
CA ILE A 59 7.52 15.05 -16.58
C ILE A 59 8.60 14.22 -17.26
N THR A 60 9.54 13.70 -16.49
CA THR A 60 10.58 12.83 -17.02
C THR A 60 10.41 11.39 -16.49
N LEU A 61 10.78 10.42 -17.30
CA LEU A 61 10.93 9.02 -16.96
C LEU A 61 12.38 8.62 -17.20
N ASP A 62 13.11 8.30 -16.14
CA ASP A 62 14.54 8.02 -16.16
C ASP A 62 15.36 9.12 -16.88
N GLY A 63 15.02 10.39 -16.58
CA GLY A 63 15.66 11.57 -17.14
C GLY A 63 15.19 11.99 -18.53
N ARG A 64 14.37 11.19 -19.21
CA ARG A 64 13.83 11.51 -20.53
C ARG A 64 12.42 12.11 -20.43
N ASP A 65 12.18 13.25 -21.07
CA ASP A 65 10.84 13.87 -21.12
C ASP A 65 9.83 12.90 -21.78
N VAL A 66 8.72 12.65 -21.10
CA VAL A 66 7.69 11.74 -21.61
C VAL A 66 7.09 12.23 -22.95
N ARG A 67 7.17 13.54 -23.24
CA ARG A 67 6.71 14.14 -24.50
C ARG A 67 7.56 13.75 -25.70
N GLU A 68 8.82 13.37 -25.48
CA GLU A 68 9.74 12.90 -26.54
C GLU A 68 9.54 11.44 -26.90
N ILE A 69 8.72 10.71 -26.13
CA ILE A 69 8.44 9.31 -26.37
C ILE A 69 7.08 9.19 -27.11
N ASP A 70 7.03 8.37 -28.16
CA ASP A 70 5.76 8.07 -28.84
C ASP A 70 4.72 7.54 -27.84
N PRO A 71 3.50 8.14 -27.76
CA PRO A 71 2.52 7.79 -26.74
C PRO A 71 2.12 6.31 -26.68
N PRO A 72 1.86 5.61 -27.79
CA PRO A 72 1.64 4.16 -27.78
C PRO A 72 2.82 3.37 -27.21
N THR A 73 4.05 3.78 -27.51
CA THR A 73 5.27 3.13 -27.00
C THR A 73 5.43 3.35 -25.51
N LEU A 74 5.24 4.60 -25.03
CA LEU A 74 5.26 4.94 -23.61
C LEU A 74 4.23 4.10 -22.83
N ARG A 75 2.98 4.07 -23.30
CA ARG A 75 1.88 3.36 -22.61
C ARG A 75 2.07 1.84 -22.60
N ARG A 76 2.66 1.24 -23.63
CA ARG A 76 2.98 -0.20 -23.65
C ARG A 76 4.12 -0.57 -22.70
N GLY A 77 4.97 0.41 -22.36
CA GLY A 77 6.04 0.26 -21.36
C GLY A 77 5.58 0.45 -19.91
N MET A 78 4.30 0.79 -19.67
CA MET A 78 3.75 1.00 -18.33
C MET A 78 2.54 0.09 -18.10
N GLY A 79 2.41 -0.46 -16.89
CA GLY A 79 1.18 -1.10 -16.46
C GLY A 79 0.20 -0.04 -15.95
N TYR A 80 -1.09 -0.18 -16.29
CA TYR A 80 -2.11 0.74 -15.82
C TYR A 80 -3.33 0.00 -15.28
N VAL A 81 -3.61 0.22 -13.99
CA VAL A 81 -4.78 -0.30 -13.29
C VAL A 81 -5.73 0.87 -13.05
N ILE A 82 -6.91 0.82 -13.66
CA ILE A 82 -7.95 1.85 -13.51
C ILE A 82 -8.96 1.46 -12.43
N GLN A 83 -9.68 2.45 -11.91
CA GLN A 83 -10.64 2.32 -10.81
C GLN A 83 -11.67 1.19 -11.00
N GLN A 84 -12.18 1.00 -12.20
CA GLN A 84 -13.05 -0.13 -12.56
C GLN A 84 -12.24 -1.08 -13.44
N ALA A 85 -11.59 -2.09 -12.94
CA ALA A 85 -10.72 -3.04 -13.64
C ALA A 85 -10.61 -2.91 -15.19
N GLY A 86 -11.59 -2.33 -15.88
CA GLY A 86 -11.62 -2.00 -17.32
C GLY A 86 -11.32 -3.20 -18.21
N LEU A 87 -11.85 -4.35 -17.84
CA LEU A 87 -11.68 -5.58 -18.61
C LEU A 87 -12.54 -5.56 -19.87
N PHE A 88 -12.03 -6.15 -20.95
CA PHE A 88 -12.78 -6.31 -22.18
C PHE A 88 -13.88 -7.36 -21.97
N PRO A 89 -15.18 -6.99 -21.95
CA PRO A 89 -16.26 -7.89 -21.57
C PRO A 89 -16.44 -9.07 -22.51
N HIS A 90 -16.05 -8.91 -23.79
CA HIS A 90 -16.13 -9.91 -24.84
C HIS A 90 -14.89 -10.82 -24.94
N ARG A 91 -13.87 -10.60 -24.11
CA ARG A 91 -12.66 -11.43 -24.06
C ARG A 91 -12.64 -12.30 -22.83
N LYS A 92 -12.11 -13.51 -22.97
CA LYS A 92 -11.82 -14.37 -21.83
C LYS A 92 -10.79 -13.73 -20.89
N ILE A 93 -10.75 -14.17 -19.63
CA ILE A 93 -9.86 -13.63 -18.62
C ILE A 93 -8.38 -13.77 -19.04
N VAL A 94 -7.98 -14.93 -19.52
CA VAL A 94 -6.61 -15.15 -20.05
C VAL A 94 -6.24 -14.20 -21.18
N ASP A 95 -7.19 -13.89 -22.09
CA ASP A 95 -6.96 -12.99 -23.21
C ASP A 95 -7.04 -11.50 -22.80
N ASN A 96 -7.74 -11.18 -21.72
CA ASN A 96 -7.68 -9.87 -21.07
C ASN A 96 -6.25 -9.61 -20.54
N VAL A 97 -5.69 -10.55 -19.80
CA VAL A 97 -4.32 -10.44 -19.26
C VAL A 97 -3.30 -10.39 -20.39
N ALA A 98 -3.42 -11.26 -21.40
CA ALA A 98 -2.50 -11.33 -22.52
C ALA A 98 -2.59 -10.14 -23.53
N THR A 99 -3.44 -9.14 -23.27
CA THR A 99 -3.69 -8.04 -24.23
C THR A 99 -2.41 -7.26 -24.57
N VAL A 100 -1.64 -6.81 -23.58
CA VAL A 100 -0.42 -6.02 -23.83
C VAL A 100 0.68 -6.88 -24.47
N PRO A 101 0.98 -8.11 -24.00
CA PRO A 101 1.85 -9.03 -24.73
C PRO A 101 1.51 -9.19 -26.20
N TYR A 102 0.21 -9.32 -26.58
CA TYR A 102 -0.19 -9.39 -27.98
C TYR A 102 0.14 -8.10 -28.76
N LEU A 103 -0.05 -6.94 -28.16
CA LEU A 103 0.30 -5.65 -28.77
C LEU A 103 1.82 -5.47 -28.92
N LEU A 104 2.61 -6.19 -28.13
CA LEU A 104 4.08 -6.25 -28.23
C LEU A 104 4.57 -7.33 -29.20
N GLY A 105 3.67 -8.03 -29.90
CA GLY A 105 4.01 -9.05 -30.89
C GLY A 105 4.40 -10.41 -30.32
N TRP A 106 4.09 -10.69 -29.04
CA TRP A 106 4.33 -12.02 -28.49
C TRP A 106 3.44 -13.06 -29.18
N ASP A 107 4.00 -14.24 -29.39
CA ASP A 107 3.20 -15.36 -29.87
C ASP A 107 2.10 -15.74 -28.86
N ARG A 108 1.05 -16.35 -29.36
CA ARG A 108 -0.17 -16.61 -28.57
C ARG A 108 0.05 -17.59 -27.42
N LYS A 109 0.93 -18.57 -27.63
CA LYS A 109 1.25 -19.60 -26.62
C LYS A 109 2.02 -18.97 -25.44
N ARG A 110 3.07 -18.20 -25.74
CA ARG A 110 3.89 -17.48 -24.76
C ARG A 110 3.04 -16.46 -23.98
N ALA A 111 2.24 -15.63 -24.66
CA ALA A 111 1.41 -14.63 -24.01
C ALA A 111 0.38 -15.24 -23.06
N ARG A 112 -0.26 -16.35 -23.46
CA ARG A 112 -1.21 -17.06 -22.58
C ARG A 112 -0.52 -17.80 -21.43
N ALA A 113 0.65 -18.38 -21.63
CA ALA A 113 1.41 -18.99 -20.56
C ALA A 113 1.78 -17.95 -19.49
N ARG A 114 2.25 -16.77 -19.90
CA ARG A 114 2.51 -15.65 -18.99
C ARG A 114 1.24 -15.17 -18.29
N ALA A 115 0.11 -15.11 -18.98
CA ALA A 115 -1.17 -14.74 -18.38
C ALA A 115 -1.59 -15.74 -17.29
N MET A 116 -1.44 -17.05 -17.52
CA MET A 116 -1.74 -18.08 -16.52
C MET A 116 -0.87 -17.96 -15.28
N GLU A 117 0.45 -17.80 -15.46
CA GLU A 117 1.39 -17.57 -14.36
C GLU A 117 0.96 -16.36 -13.49
N LEU A 118 0.59 -15.24 -14.13
CA LEU A 118 0.19 -14.03 -13.41
C LEU A 118 -1.16 -14.17 -12.71
N LEU A 119 -2.11 -14.91 -13.30
CA LEU A 119 -3.38 -15.21 -12.62
C LEU A 119 -3.15 -15.97 -11.31
N GLU A 120 -2.25 -16.96 -11.31
CA GLU A 120 -1.86 -17.68 -10.10
C GLU A 120 -1.16 -16.75 -9.09
N ARG A 121 -0.23 -15.91 -9.55
CA ARG A 121 0.49 -14.95 -8.69
C ARG A 121 -0.42 -13.94 -8.00
N VAL A 122 -1.51 -13.53 -8.63
CA VAL A 122 -2.52 -12.65 -8.00
C VAL A 122 -3.58 -13.42 -7.22
N GLY A 123 -3.36 -14.69 -6.93
CA GLY A 123 -4.24 -15.54 -6.11
C GLY A 123 -5.57 -15.87 -6.78
N LEU A 124 -5.62 -15.99 -8.11
CA LEU A 124 -6.80 -16.45 -8.85
C LEU A 124 -6.67 -17.90 -9.26
N ASP A 125 -7.75 -18.69 -9.05
CA ASP A 125 -7.82 -20.09 -9.53
C ASP A 125 -7.63 -20.09 -11.07
N PRO A 126 -6.66 -20.84 -11.61
CA PRO A 126 -6.43 -20.99 -13.05
C PRO A 126 -7.67 -21.41 -13.86
N LYS A 127 -8.63 -22.10 -13.22
CA LYS A 127 -9.91 -22.49 -13.85
C LYS A 127 -10.74 -21.28 -14.30
N LEU A 128 -10.50 -20.09 -13.73
CA LEU A 128 -11.19 -18.86 -14.11
C LEU A 128 -10.67 -18.29 -15.45
N ALA A 129 -9.50 -18.70 -15.94
CA ALA A 129 -8.87 -18.19 -17.15
C ALA A 129 -9.76 -18.29 -18.40
N GLY A 130 -10.60 -19.32 -18.47
CA GLY A 130 -11.56 -19.54 -19.56
C GLY A 130 -12.86 -18.74 -19.47
N ARG A 131 -13.12 -18.10 -18.33
CA ARG A 131 -14.35 -17.32 -18.08
C ARG A 131 -14.29 -15.92 -18.71
N TYR A 132 -15.43 -15.23 -18.67
CA TYR A 132 -15.58 -13.83 -19.05
C TYR A 132 -15.69 -12.93 -17.82
N PRO A 133 -15.39 -11.61 -17.92
CA PRO A 133 -15.41 -10.69 -16.79
C PRO A 133 -16.71 -10.70 -15.96
N PHE A 134 -17.87 -10.75 -16.63
CA PHE A 134 -19.18 -10.75 -15.96
C PHE A 134 -19.44 -11.99 -15.09
N GLN A 135 -18.62 -13.05 -15.21
CA GLN A 135 -18.69 -14.27 -14.40
C GLN A 135 -17.79 -14.21 -13.15
N LEU A 136 -17.13 -13.10 -12.90
CA LEU A 136 -16.20 -12.87 -11.80
C LEU A 136 -16.77 -11.84 -10.82
N SER A 137 -16.43 -11.99 -9.52
CA SER A 137 -16.68 -10.94 -8.53
C SER A 137 -15.84 -9.68 -8.81
N GLY A 138 -16.21 -8.52 -8.24
CA GLY A 138 -15.47 -7.27 -8.41
C GLY A 138 -14.00 -7.40 -7.99
N GLY A 139 -13.72 -8.05 -6.85
CA GLY A 139 -12.35 -8.29 -6.40
C GLY A 139 -11.56 -9.22 -7.34
N GLN A 140 -12.21 -10.26 -7.90
CA GLN A 140 -11.58 -11.11 -8.91
C GLN A 140 -11.27 -10.33 -10.19
N GLN A 141 -12.20 -9.48 -10.66
CA GLN A 141 -11.95 -8.61 -11.81
C GLN A 141 -10.78 -7.66 -11.56
N GLN A 142 -10.65 -7.12 -10.35
CA GLN A 142 -9.55 -6.25 -9.97
C GLN A 142 -8.22 -6.98 -10.00
N ARG A 143 -8.14 -8.21 -9.46
CA ARG A 143 -6.95 -9.07 -9.58
C ARG A 143 -6.55 -9.33 -11.05
N VAL A 144 -7.53 -9.57 -11.91
CA VAL A 144 -7.29 -9.69 -13.37
C VAL A 144 -6.72 -8.38 -13.95
N GLY A 145 -7.21 -7.23 -13.49
CA GLY A 145 -6.69 -5.91 -13.89
C GLY A 145 -5.22 -5.72 -13.50
N VAL A 146 -4.85 -6.14 -12.28
CA VAL A 146 -3.46 -6.14 -11.81
C VAL A 146 -2.60 -7.11 -12.63
N ALA A 147 -3.06 -8.35 -12.85
CA ALA A 147 -2.36 -9.33 -13.70
C ALA A 147 -2.13 -8.80 -15.12
N ARG A 148 -3.12 -8.12 -15.72
CA ARG A 148 -3.00 -7.49 -17.04
C ARG A 148 -1.95 -6.38 -17.04
N ALA A 149 -1.90 -5.56 -16.00
CA ALA A 149 -0.92 -4.48 -15.88
C ALA A 149 0.51 -5.03 -15.79
N LEU A 150 0.70 -6.19 -15.16
CA LEU A 150 1.99 -6.86 -15.01
C LEU A 150 2.39 -7.73 -16.22
N ALA A 151 1.49 -7.98 -17.17
CA ALA A 151 1.66 -9.01 -18.20
C ALA A 151 2.89 -8.80 -19.11
N ALA A 152 3.21 -7.55 -19.42
CA ALA A 152 4.37 -7.16 -20.23
C ALA A 152 5.64 -6.93 -19.40
N ASP A 153 5.61 -7.22 -18.10
CA ASP A 153 6.70 -6.95 -17.15
C ASP A 153 7.19 -5.49 -17.15
N PRO A 154 6.28 -4.49 -17.04
CA PRO A 154 6.66 -3.11 -17.11
C PRO A 154 7.48 -2.68 -15.88
N PRO A 155 8.43 -1.72 -16.00
CA PRO A 155 9.15 -1.17 -14.86
C PRO A 155 8.30 -0.26 -13.97
N VAL A 156 7.23 0.33 -14.53
CA VAL A 156 6.34 1.28 -13.87
C VAL A 156 4.90 0.77 -13.88
N LEU A 157 4.24 0.84 -12.74
CA LEU A 157 2.81 0.58 -12.57
C LEU A 157 2.10 1.87 -12.11
N LEU A 158 1.05 2.24 -12.80
CA LEU A 158 0.16 3.32 -12.45
C LEU A 158 -1.17 2.74 -11.96
N MET A 159 -1.62 3.13 -10.77
CA MET A 159 -2.84 2.60 -10.16
C MET A 159 -3.76 3.74 -9.74
N ASP A 160 -4.93 3.83 -10.37
CA ASP A 160 -5.93 4.89 -10.12
C ASP A 160 -7.08 4.32 -9.28
N GLU A 161 -7.06 4.56 -7.98
CA GLU A 161 -8.03 4.08 -6.99
C GLU A 161 -8.40 2.58 -7.14
N PRO A 162 -7.41 1.66 -7.18
CA PRO A 162 -7.66 0.28 -7.58
C PRO A 162 -8.56 -0.50 -6.63
N PHE A 163 -8.74 -0.04 -5.39
CA PHE A 163 -9.51 -0.76 -4.37
C PHE A 163 -10.83 -0.07 -3.98
N SER A 164 -11.18 1.07 -4.60
CA SER A 164 -12.34 1.87 -4.21
C SER A 164 -13.70 1.15 -4.37
N ALA A 165 -13.80 0.23 -5.33
CA ALA A 165 -15.02 -0.54 -5.60
C ALA A 165 -14.99 -1.97 -5.02
N VAL A 166 -14.09 -2.25 -4.06
CA VAL A 166 -13.89 -3.57 -3.48
C VAL A 166 -14.39 -3.61 -2.04
N ASP A 167 -15.03 -4.70 -1.66
CA ASP A 167 -15.46 -4.98 -0.28
C ASP A 167 -14.29 -4.85 0.71
N PRO A 168 -14.51 -4.29 1.92
CA PRO A 168 -13.44 -4.03 2.89
C PRO A 168 -12.59 -5.27 3.25
N VAL A 169 -13.19 -6.45 3.41
CA VAL A 169 -12.46 -7.68 3.74
C VAL A 169 -11.55 -8.10 2.59
N VAL A 170 -12.10 -8.08 1.36
CA VAL A 170 -11.35 -8.40 0.14
C VAL A 170 -10.28 -7.35 -0.12
N ARG A 171 -10.54 -6.07 0.17
CA ARG A 171 -9.60 -4.96 0.01
C ARG A 171 -8.32 -5.18 0.80
N THR A 172 -8.43 -5.55 2.08
CA THR A 172 -7.26 -5.84 2.93
C THR A 172 -6.38 -6.94 2.32
N SER A 173 -6.99 -8.05 1.89
CA SER A 173 -6.26 -9.14 1.22
C SER A 173 -5.58 -8.69 -0.09
N LEU A 174 -6.21 -7.81 -0.87
CA LEU A 174 -5.62 -7.27 -2.10
C LEU A 174 -4.44 -6.33 -1.85
N GLN A 175 -4.50 -5.54 -0.78
CA GLN A 175 -3.42 -4.68 -0.35
C GLN A 175 -2.21 -5.50 0.10
N ASP A 176 -2.42 -6.55 0.89
CA ASP A 176 -1.34 -7.44 1.35
C ASP A 176 -0.70 -8.17 0.17
N GLU A 177 -1.50 -8.61 -0.80
CA GLU A 177 -1.02 -9.21 -2.04
C GLU A 177 -0.20 -8.22 -2.89
N LEU A 178 -0.63 -6.94 -2.97
CA LEU A 178 0.13 -5.90 -3.67
C LEU A 178 1.50 -5.68 -3.01
N LEU A 179 1.55 -5.60 -1.67
CA LEU A 179 2.80 -5.45 -0.93
C LEU A 179 3.72 -6.65 -1.15
N ARG A 180 3.19 -7.88 -1.13
CA ARG A 180 3.95 -9.10 -1.42
C ARG A 180 4.53 -9.07 -2.84
N LEU A 181 3.71 -8.75 -3.84
CA LEU A 181 4.15 -8.62 -5.23
C LEU A 181 5.20 -7.52 -5.41
N GLN A 182 5.06 -6.41 -4.71
CA GLN A 182 6.04 -5.31 -4.75
C GLN A 182 7.39 -5.73 -4.16
N ALA A 183 7.39 -6.43 -3.02
CA ALA A 183 8.61 -6.95 -2.40
C ALA A 183 9.37 -7.92 -3.34
N GLU A 184 8.64 -8.75 -4.09
CA GLU A 184 9.21 -9.69 -5.05
C GLU A 184 9.73 -9.01 -6.33
N LEU A 185 8.91 -8.09 -6.91
CA LEU A 185 9.13 -7.57 -8.26
C LEU A 185 9.86 -6.23 -8.28
N ARG A 186 9.89 -5.50 -7.16
CA ARG A 186 10.52 -4.18 -6.99
C ARG A 186 10.17 -3.19 -8.11
N LYS A 187 8.89 -3.16 -8.51
CA LYS A 187 8.38 -2.23 -9.52
C LYS A 187 8.22 -0.82 -8.93
N THR A 188 8.41 0.20 -9.76
CA THR A 188 8.03 1.57 -9.41
C THR A 188 6.51 1.69 -9.50
N ILE A 189 5.84 2.01 -8.42
CA ILE A 189 4.37 2.10 -8.37
C ILE A 189 3.96 3.53 -8.03
N VAL A 190 3.12 4.14 -8.87
CA VAL A 190 2.39 5.37 -8.52
C VAL A 190 0.95 4.96 -8.23
N PHE A 191 0.56 5.11 -6.97
CA PHE A 191 -0.74 4.70 -6.46
C PHE A 191 -1.58 5.92 -6.10
N VAL A 192 -2.78 6.03 -6.61
CA VAL A 192 -3.71 7.10 -6.29
C VAL A 192 -4.82 6.56 -5.42
N THR A 193 -5.08 7.24 -4.31
CA THR A 193 -6.22 6.96 -3.43
C THR A 193 -6.76 8.24 -2.78
N HIS A 194 -7.98 8.19 -2.28
CA HIS A 194 -8.54 9.20 -1.38
C HIS A 194 -8.54 8.72 0.08
N ASP A 195 -8.13 7.48 0.33
CA ASP A 195 -8.09 6.83 1.63
C ASP A 195 -6.70 6.96 2.25
N ILE A 196 -6.62 7.64 3.40
CA ILE A 196 -5.35 7.85 4.10
C ILE A 196 -4.81 6.55 4.70
N ASP A 197 -5.68 5.61 5.09
CA ASP A 197 -5.24 4.33 5.64
C ASP A 197 -4.57 3.47 4.56
N GLU A 198 -5.06 3.52 3.32
CA GLU A 198 -4.38 2.90 2.17
C GLU A 198 -3.02 3.55 1.93
N ALA A 199 -2.95 4.89 1.96
CA ALA A 199 -1.69 5.60 1.74
C ALA A 199 -0.64 5.27 2.80
N ILE A 200 -1.05 5.20 4.06
CA ILE A 200 -0.19 4.84 5.20
C ILE A 200 0.27 3.38 5.11
N LYS A 201 -0.61 2.46 4.71
CA LYS A 201 -0.32 1.02 4.64
C LYS A 201 0.58 0.66 3.47
N LEU A 202 0.35 1.27 2.30
CA LEU A 202 0.96 0.85 1.05
C LEU A 202 2.19 1.66 0.65
N GLY A 203 2.25 2.94 1.05
CA GLY A 203 3.24 3.87 0.53
C GLY A 203 4.60 3.76 1.22
N ASP A 204 5.67 3.69 0.45
CA ASP A 204 7.01 4.04 0.93
C ASP A 204 7.14 5.57 1.05
N THR A 205 6.49 6.28 0.12
CA THR A 205 6.39 7.75 0.10
C THR A 205 4.93 8.14 -0.13
N VAL A 206 4.46 9.12 0.63
CA VAL A 206 3.11 9.68 0.51
C VAL A 206 3.18 11.15 0.12
N ALA A 207 2.60 11.48 -1.02
CA ALA A 207 2.43 12.85 -1.53
C ALA A 207 0.99 13.31 -1.23
N VAL A 208 0.85 14.21 -0.27
CA VAL A 208 -0.44 14.80 0.09
C VAL A 208 -0.72 16.01 -0.79
N LEU A 209 -1.80 15.95 -1.57
CA LEU A 209 -2.24 17.00 -2.48
C LEU A 209 -3.45 17.74 -1.91
N ARG A 210 -3.46 19.06 -2.01
CA ARG A 210 -4.64 19.89 -1.70
C ARG A 210 -5.39 20.27 -2.97
N VAL A 211 -6.61 20.74 -2.81
CA VAL A 211 -7.45 21.22 -3.93
C VAL A 211 -6.66 22.25 -4.76
N GLY A 212 -6.76 22.12 -6.10
CA GLY A 212 -5.95 22.91 -7.04
C GLY A 212 -4.63 22.24 -7.42
N GLY A 213 -4.38 20.99 -6.98
CA GLY A 213 -3.23 20.18 -7.42
C GLY A 213 -1.88 20.61 -6.86
N ARG A 214 -1.90 21.36 -5.75
CA ARG A 214 -0.67 21.78 -5.06
C ARG A 214 -0.22 20.72 -4.07
N LEU A 215 1.08 20.47 -4.06
CA LEU A 215 1.70 19.59 -3.08
C LEU A 215 1.68 20.24 -1.69
N ALA A 216 1.12 19.53 -0.71
CA ALA A 216 1.10 19.98 0.68
C ALA A 216 2.28 19.42 1.48
N GLN A 217 2.56 18.14 1.31
CA GLN A 217 3.70 17.45 1.96
C GLN A 217 4.06 16.19 1.19
N VAL A 218 5.35 15.87 1.15
CA VAL A 218 5.87 14.55 0.75
C VAL A 218 6.70 14.01 1.90
N ALA A 219 6.38 12.81 2.35
CA ALA A 219 7.14 12.13 3.41
C ALA A 219 6.83 10.64 3.42
N GLY A 220 7.67 9.86 4.09
CA GLY A 220 7.29 8.50 4.49
C GLY A 220 6.13 8.53 5.49
N PRO A 221 5.32 7.45 5.57
CA PRO A 221 4.13 7.40 6.42
C PRO A 221 4.39 7.75 7.90
N ALA A 222 5.48 7.23 8.48
CA ALA A 222 5.84 7.50 9.87
C ALA A 222 6.10 9.00 10.13
N THR A 223 6.88 9.64 9.26
CA THR A 223 7.18 11.08 9.33
C THR A 223 5.92 11.90 9.10
N LEU A 224 5.09 11.53 8.12
CA LEU A 224 3.84 12.22 7.82
C LEU A 224 2.90 12.25 9.04
N LEU A 225 2.79 11.14 9.77
CA LEU A 225 1.97 11.03 10.98
C LEU A 225 2.58 11.79 12.18
N ALA A 226 3.91 11.81 12.30
CA ALA A 226 4.60 12.49 13.40
C ALA A 226 4.61 14.00 13.22
N GLU A 227 4.95 14.47 12.01
CA GLU A 227 5.31 15.85 11.69
C GLU A 227 4.48 16.36 10.49
N PRO A 228 3.15 16.55 10.64
CA PRO A 228 2.36 17.15 9.58
C PRO A 228 2.80 18.59 9.34
N ALA A 229 3.07 18.94 8.07
CA ALA A 229 3.65 20.21 7.67
C ALA A 229 2.78 21.42 8.02
N ASP A 230 1.46 21.26 8.03
CA ASP A 230 0.52 22.33 8.35
C ASP A 230 -0.83 21.79 8.85
N GLU A 231 -1.76 22.70 9.14
CA GLU A 231 -3.08 22.35 9.66
C GLU A 231 -3.96 21.61 8.66
N PHE A 232 -3.78 21.84 7.35
CA PHE A 232 -4.49 21.07 6.32
C PHE A 232 -4.07 19.61 6.35
N VAL A 233 -2.75 19.33 6.36
CA VAL A 233 -2.22 17.97 6.44
C VAL A 233 -2.66 17.32 7.75
N ARG A 234 -2.55 18.03 8.88
CA ARG A 234 -3.00 17.55 10.18
C ARG A 234 -4.49 17.17 10.18
N GLY A 235 -5.34 18.02 9.62
CA GLY A 235 -6.77 17.76 9.50
C GLY A 235 -7.09 16.60 8.58
N PHE A 236 -6.36 16.47 7.46
CA PHE A 236 -6.51 15.38 6.51
C PHE A 236 -6.11 14.01 7.08
N LEU A 237 -5.05 13.96 7.89
CA LEU A 237 -4.61 12.76 8.60
C LEU A 237 -5.61 12.27 9.67
N GLY A 238 -6.46 13.16 10.15
CA GLY A 238 -7.49 12.84 11.14
C GLY A 238 -6.99 12.86 12.59
N ARG A 239 -7.95 12.69 13.52
CA ARG A 239 -7.67 12.76 14.97
C ARG A 239 -6.99 11.51 15.52
N ASP A 240 -7.11 10.39 14.83
CA ASP A 240 -6.58 9.08 15.19
C ASP A 240 -5.14 8.82 14.68
N ARG A 241 -4.48 9.87 14.17
CA ARG A 241 -3.08 9.79 13.69
C ARG A 241 -2.11 9.22 14.73
N GLY A 242 -2.36 9.48 16.02
CA GLY A 242 -1.55 8.93 17.12
C GLY A 242 -1.61 7.40 17.15
N ILE A 243 -2.81 6.84 17.02
CA ILE A 243 -3.01 5.38 16.99
C ILE A 243 -2.40 4.78 15.71
N ARG A 244 -2.56 5.46 14.56
CA ARG A 244 -1.92 5.03 13.31
C ARG A 244 -0.40 5.02 13.41
N ARG A 245 0.19 6.00 14.10
CA ARG A 245 1.64 6.08 14.33
C ARG A 245 2.18 4.84 15.04
N LEU A 246 1.40 4.23 15.94
CA LEU A 246 1.80 3.01 16.66
C LEU A 246 2.09 1.83 15.71
N SER A 247 1.57 1.84 14.49
CA SER A 247 1.86 0.82 13.48
C SER A 247 3.31 0.86 12.96
N PHE A 248 4.03 1.95 13.18
CA PHE A 248 5.44 2.14 12.79
C PHE A 248 6.42 2.04 13.96
N ILE A 249 5.93 1.69 15.14
CA ILE A 249 6.73 1.48 16.34
C ILE A 249 6.78 -0.02 16.57
N SER A 250 8.00 -0.57 16.68
CA SER A 250 8.20 -2.00 16.95
C SER A 250 7.69 -2.38 18.34
N ALA A 251 7.11 -3.56 18.47
CA ALA A 251 6.73 -4.14 19.75
C ALA A 251 7.90 -4.79 20.51
N LYS A 252 9.13 -4.80 19.95
CA LYS A 252 10.32 -5.43 20.57
C LYS A 252 10.67 -4.89 21.96
N GLU A 253 10.40 -3.62 22.19
CA GLU A 253 10.69 -2.95 23.45
C GLU A 253 9.60 -3.13 24.51
N VAL A 254 8.49 -3.81 24.18
CA VAL A 254 7.41 -4.09 25.12
C VAL A 254 7.92 -5.01 26.22
N ARG A 255 7.89 -4.54 27.48
CA ARG A 255 8.27 -5.36 28.63
C ARG A 255 7.26 -6.46 28.84
N LEU A 256 7.70 -7.70 28.79
CA LEU A 256 6.87 -8.87 29.04
C LEU A 256 6.95 -9.32 30.50
N GLY A 257 5.79 -9.54 31.09
CA GLY A 257 5.65 -10.27 32.34
C GLY A 257 5.57 -11.79 32.12
N PRO A 258 5.67 -12.59 33.19
CA PRO A 258 5.54 -14.04 33.09
C PRO A 258 4.12 -14.43 32.63
N VAL A 259 3.99 -15.63 32.07
CA VAL A 259 2.68 -16.21 31.73
C VAL A 259 1.88 -16.45 33.03
N PRO A 260 0.74 -15.80 33.23
CA PRO A 260 -0.01 -15.91 34.49
C PRO A 260 -0.85 -17.21 34.48
N PRO A 261 -1.21 -17.73 35.68
CA PRO A 261 -1.85 -19.03 35.86
C PRO A 261 -3.31 -19.08 35.35
N ASP A 262 -3.94 -17.95 35.11
CA ASP A 262 -5.28 -17.80 34.51
C ASP A 262 -5.29 -17.80 32.99
N LEU A 263 -4.13 -17.74 32.34
CA LEU A 263 -3.98 -18.00 30.91
C LEU A 263 -3.98 -19.52 30.66
N VAL A 264 -4.95 -20.01 29.93
CA VAL A 264 -5.06 -21.43 29.54
C VAL A 264 -4.31 -21.63 28.23
N LEU A 265 -3.40 -22.62 28.23
CA LEU A 265 -2.61 -23.02 27.06
C LEU A 265 -2.99 -24.43 26.64
N ASP A 266 -2.79 -24.76 25.38
CA ASP A 266 -2.83 -26.13 24.87
C ASP A 266 -1.53 -26.91 25.18
N GLU A 267 -1.44 -28.18 24.70
CA GLU A 267 -0.28 -29.05 24.89
C GLU A 267 0.99 -28.52 24.19
N ASP A 268 0.81 -27.70 23.15
CA ASP A 268 1.90 -27.05 22.40
C ASP A 268 2.33 -25.69 22.98
N GLY A 269 1.66 -25.22 24.07
CA GLY A 269 1.92 -23.94 24.70
C GLY A 269 1.25 -22.75 24.01
N ARG A 270 0.25 -22.99 23.16
CA ARG A 270 -0.52 -21.94 22.47
C ARG A 270 -1.68 -21.46 23.32
N PRO A 271 -2.01 -20.15 23.31
CA PRO A 271 -3.13 -19.62 24.07
C PRO A 271 -4.47 -20.20 23.58
N LEU A 272 -5.31 -20.63 24.54
CA LEU A 272 -6.71 -21.01 24.32
C LEU A 272 -7.68 -19.94 24.82
N GLY A 273 -7.26 -19.10 25.79
CA GLY A 273 -8.08 -18.05 26.36
C GLY A 273 -7.79 -17.80 27.84
N TRP A 274 -8.45 -16.79 28.39
CA TRP A 274 -8.36 -16.44 29.79
C TRP A 274 -9.40 -17.19 30.60
N ARG A 275 -9.04 -17.76 31.76
CA ARG A 275 -9.99 -18.42 32.66
C ARG A 275 -10.93 -17.40 33.26
N SER A 276 -12.24 -17.56 33.07
CA SER A 276 -13.25 -16.63 33.57
C SER A 276 -14.55 -17.38 33.89
N GLY A 277 -15.03 -17.29 35.14
CA GLY A 277 -16.42 -17.61 35.55
C GLY A 277 -17.07 -18.94 35.08
N GLY A 278 -16.27 -19.94 34.68
CA GLY A 278 -16.74 -21.22 34.17
C GLY A 278 -16.51 -21.48 32.69
N GLY A 279 -15.74 -20.63 32.01
CA GLY A 279 -15.36 -20.80 30.60
C GLY A 279 -14.04 -20.09 30.26
N LEU A 280 -13.77 -19.97 28.97
CA LEU A 280 -12.64 -19.22 28.43
C LEU A 280 -13.12 -17.87 27.90
N ALA A 281 -12.48 -16.80 28.31
CA ALA A 281 -12.70 -15.46 27.77
C ALA A 281 -11.79 -15.19 26.54
N PRO A 282 -12.18 -14.25 25.67
CA PRO A 282 -11.40 -13.86 24.50
C PRO A 282 -9.98 -13.39 24.87
N TYR A 283 -9.07 -13.50 23.91
CA TYR A 283 -7.70 -13.03 24.05
C TYR A 283 -7.21 -12.40 22.72
N GLY A 284 -6.17 -11.59 22.82
CA GLY A 284 -5.43 -11.11 21.69
C GLY A 284 -3.96 -11.47 21.81
N THR A 285 -3.30 -11.72 20.69
CA THR A 285 -1.89 -12.06 20.61
C THR A 285 -1.12 -11.07 19.76
N PHE A 286 0.17 -10.93 20.03
CA PHE A 286 1.13 -10.23 19.18
C PHE A 286 2.49 -10.94 19.23
N ASP A 287 3.24 -10.86 18.15
CA ASP A 287 4.64 -11.32 18.11
C ASP A 287 5.57 -10.11 18.33
N PRO A 288 6.31 -10.04 19.44
CA PRO A 288 7.21 -8.92 19.71
C PRO A 288 8.27 -8.70 18.65
N GLU A 289 8.68 -9.74 17.91
CA GLU A 289 9.75 -9.65 16.92
C GLU A 289 9.30 -9.07 15.59
N THR A 290 8.03 -9.28 15.23
CA THR A 290 7.50 -8.93 13.89
C THR A 290 6.40 -7.88 13.93
N ASP A 291 5.67 -7.78 15.05
CA ASP A 291 4.51 -6.92 15.17
C ASP A 291 4.85 -5.50 15.65
N SER A 292 3.87 -4.61 15.45
CA SER A 292 3.94 -3.22 15.91
C SER A 292 3.32 -3.04 17.29
N LEU A 293 3.63 -1.90 17.91
CA LEU A 293 3.00 -1.49 19.17
C LEU A 293 1.47 -1.35 19.06
N ARG A 294 0.96 -1.05 17.86
CA ARG A 294 -0.48 -1.06 17.59
C ARG A 294 -1.07 -2.46 17.74
N ALA A 295 -0.41 -3.48 17.19
CA ALA A 295 -0.89 -4.86 17.33
C ALA A 295 -0.90 -5.31 18.80
N ALA A 296 0.12 -4.94 19.58
CA ALA A 296 0.15 -5.20 21.03
C ALA A 296 -0.98 -4.49 21.77
N LEU A 297 -1.28 -3.23 21.41
CA LEU A 297 -2.42 -2.49 21.97
C LEU A 297 -3.76 -3.14 21.61
N ASP A 298 -3.97 -3.48 20.34
CA ASP A 298 -5.20 -4.15 19.88
C ASP A 298 -5.38 -5.49 20.60
N ALA A 299 -4.31 -6.26 20.78
CA ALA A 299 -4.32 -7.51 21.53
C ALA A 299 -4.73 -7.31 23.01
N ALA A 300 -4.24 -6.25 23.65
CA ALA A 300 -4.62 -5.91 25.03
C ALA A 300 -6.09 -5.49 25.13
N LEU A 301 -6.61 -4.74 24.15
CA LEU A 301 -8.01 -4.27 24.14
C LEU A 301 -9.00 -5.43 23.92
N LEU A 302 -8.62 -6.49 23.23
CA LEU A 302 -9.44 -7.67 23.02
C LEU A 302 -9.55 -8.57 24.26
N ALA A 303 -8.62 -8.45 25.20
CA ALA A 303 -8.61 -9.24 26.44
C ALA A 303 -9.40 -8.54 27.56
N PRO A 304 -10.31 -9.23 28.29
CA PRO A 304 -11.10 -8.62 29.37
C PRO A 304 -10.27 -8.06 30.52
N ASN A 305 -9.06 -8.61 30.73
CA ASN A 305 -8.10 -8.20 31.75
C ASN A 305 -7.11 -7.12 31.25
N GLY A 306 -7.23 -6.69 29.98
CA GLY A 306 -6.35 -5.69 29.39
C GLY A 306 -4.91 -6.18 29.17
N MET A 307 -4.67 -7.48 29.10
CA MET A 307 -3.35 -8.08 28.88
C MET A 307 -3.23 -8.66 27.47
N ALA A 308 -2.25 -8.19 26.70
CA ALA A 308 -1.86 -8.77 25.43
C ALA A 308 -0.96 -9.99 25.66
N ILE A 309 -1.17 -11.07 24.93
CA ILE A 309 -0.33 -12.28 25.00
C ILE A 309 0.75 -12.18 23.93
N ALA A 310 2.01 -12.15 24.36
CA ALA A 310 3.15 -12.23 23.46
C ALA A 310 3.35 -13.70 23.04
N VAL A 311 3.45 -13.92 21.73
CA VAL A 311 3.68 -15.25 21.14
C VAL A 311 4.94 -15.26 20.27
N ASP A 312 5.51 -16.45 20.05
CA ASP A 312 6.57 -16.66 19.06
C ASP A 312 6.01 -16.95 17.66
N GLY A 313 6.91 -17.09 16.67
CA GLY A 313 6.52 -17.42 15.28
C GLY A 313 5.79 -18.75 15.09
N GLU A 314 5.72 -19.62 16.13
CA GLU A 314 4.93 -20.85 16.15
C GLU A 314 3.61 -20.67 16.94
N GLY A 315 3.35 -19.46 17.43
CA GLY A 315 2.13 -19.12 18.19
C GLY A 315 2.15 -19.53 19.66
N ARG A 316 3.31 -19.91 20.22
CA ARG A 316 3.44 -20.28 21.64
C ARG A 316 3.61 -19.05 22.51
N ALA A 317 2.94 -19.06 23.68
CA ALA A 317 2.99 -17.94 24.64
C ALA A 317 4.39 -17.78 25.24
N ARG A 318 4.95 -16.58 25.14
CA ARG A 318 6.24 -16.18 25.72
C ARG A 318 6.10 -15.32 26.96
N GLY A 319 4.96 -14.71 27.16
CA GLY A 319 4.68 -13.82 28.26
C GLY A 319 3.43 -12.99 28.01
N VAL A 320 3.18 -12.01 28.85
CA VAL A 320 2.07 -11.07 28.69
C VAL A 320 2.56 -9.62 28.84
N ALA A 321 1.92 -8.72 28.09
CA ALA A 321 2.12 -7.28 28.26
C ALA A 321 0.85 -6.68 28.86
N GLY A 322 0.98 -6.13 30.08
CA GLY A 322 -0.08 -5.35 30.71
C GLY A 322 -0.12 -3.93 30.18
N ARG A 323 -1.18 -3.21 30.51
CA ARG A 323 -1.41 -1.83 30.09
C ARG A 323 -0.26 -0.90 30.53
N ASP A 324 0.29 -1.09 31.72
CA ASP A 324 1.40 -0.26 32.23
C ASP A 324 2.65 -0.34 31.34
N ALA A 325 2.98 -1.54 30.81
CA ALA A 325 4.09 -1.74 29.91
C ALA A 325 3.90 -1.05 28.55
N LEU A 326 2.65 -0.96 28.09
CA LEU A 326 2.29 -0.22 26.85
C LEU A 326 2.29 1.29 27.09
N ASP A 327 1.77 1.74 28.24
CA ASP A 327 1.72 3.16 28.63
C ASP A 327 3.13 3.76 28.81
N GLU A 328 4.10 2.99 29.36
CA GLU A 328 5.52 3.38 29.42
C GLU A 328 6.08 3.71 28.03
N LEU A 329 5.82 2.86 27.03
CA LEU A 329 6.26 3.09 25.66
C LEU A 329 5.52 4.25 25.00
N PHE A 330 4.20 4.38 25.22
CA PHE A 330 3.45 5.54 24.71
C PHE A 330 4.03 6.85 25.22
N ALA A 331 4.40 6.93 26.51
CA ALA A 331 5.01 8.11 27.10
C ALA A 331 6.38 8.42 26.49
N ALA A 332 7.23 7.40 26.29
CA ALA A 332 8.54 7.55 25.65
C ALA A 332 8.43 8.12 24.22
N TYR A 333 7.50 7.60 23.43
CA TYR A 333 7.29 8.05 22.06
C TYR A 333 6.49 9.37 21.94
N ALA A 334 5.67 9.72 22.93
CA ALA A 334 4.97 11.01 22.98
C ALA A 334 5.92 12.16 23.36
N GLY A 335 6.94 11.89 24.16
CA GLY A 335 7.92 12.88 24.64
C GLY A 335 9.00 13.28 23.62
N GLY A 336 8.94 12.83 22.36
CA GLY A 336 9.88 13.26 21.30
C GLY A 336 11.26 12.60 21.34
N ALA A 337 11.42 11.47 22.07
CA ALA A 337 12.60 10.64 21.91
C ALA A 337 12.55 10.01 20.50
N SER A 338 13.42 10.49 19.63
CA SER A 338 13.73 9.83 18.36
C SER A 338 14.19 8.42 18.70
N GLY A 339 13.38 7.41 18.38
CA GLY A 339 13.82 6.02 18.46
C GLY A 339 15.11 5.85 17.65
N PRO A 340 15.93 4.84 17.93
CA PRO A 340 17.16 4.61 17.22
C PRO A 340 16.88 4.60 15.72
N ARG A 341 17.56 5.48 14.98
CA ARG A 341 17.62 5.42 13.52
C ARG A 341 18.03 4.00 13.18
N ALA A 342 17.30 3.36 12.30
CA ALA A 342 17.77 2.15 11.62
C ALA A 342 19.07 2.56 10.89
N ASP A 343 20.21 2.35 11.55
CA ASP A 343 21.54 2.44 10.97
C ASP A 343 21.69 1.24 10.01
N GLY A 344 21.46 1.49 8.77
CA GLY A 344 21.59 0.52 7.72
C GLY A 344 21.51 1.15 6.35
N ASP A 345 22.41 2.13 6.04
CA ASP A 345 22.88 2.40 4.68
C ASP A 345 23.85 3.62 4.69
N ALA A 346 25.03 3.44 5.27
CA ALA A 346 26.14 4.37 5.08
C ALA A 346 27.49 3.64 5.18
N GLU A 347 27.65 2.59 4.36
CA GLU A 347 28.99 2.04 4.11
C GLU A 347 29.00 1.28 2.76
N ARG A 348 28.97 2.04 1.66
CA ARG A 348 29.42 1.62 0.32
C ARG A 348 29.47 2.82 -0.62
N ALA A 349 30.37 3.76 -0.30
CA ALA A 349 30.92 4.68 -1.28
C ALA A 349 32.35 4.97 -0.83
N ASP A 350 33.27 4.05 -1.18
CA ASP A 350 34.70 4.24 -1.42
C ASP A 350 35.37 2.85 -1.46
N ALA A 351 35.37 2.24 -2.64
CA ALA A 351 36.42 1.32 -3.13
C ALA A 351 36.23 1.08 -4.65
#